data_d4dbe96640ba8b03582feee886366197
#
_entry.id   d4dbe96640ba8b03582feee886366197
#
_cell.length_a   1.000
_cell.length_b   1.000
_cell.length_c   1.000
_cell.angle_alpha   90.00
_cell.angle_beta   90.00
_cell.angle_gamma   90.00
#
_symmetry.space_group_name_H-M   'P 1'
#
loop_
_entity.id
_entity.type
_entity.pdbx_description
1 polymer ?
#
loop_
_entity_poly.entity_id
_entity_poly.type
_entity_poly.pdbx_seq_one_letter_code
_entity_poly.pdbx_strand_id
1 'polypeptide(L)'
;MIINQIYSIDSCDDVELNIKRGSKLEFRLTYDDSKEIEAIVCIISGLGGDIDDNLYIEEYCARNYNVAVLSVNYHCIGNRPQTGASFYINELDRLILKTSLEAIGIQLPVDMQNLKTYDEFYCVVDFVNKFIEKLKKEKELSEDYCLYLSVGLEPTKNEYQNYGIMQAIDIINAILYININLPFKVSNMSTVSRMGGGIKTILIGVSHGGYLANLCAKISPWNIDVVLDNSSNVTLDNDLWRFIGFGREIDYVKYCSVGITYMFKNIKLAAFDKTYWTTNKQSPYYFSNARKIVREPLNKEHLKIQSLYPKPKYIAYHSKFDQYVLLEKRENYFNILRELGFEVDFIKITDEKEIDGKFIKNLEHGCGIPMKLLIKKHLLQILKEPLQDKICKKEVSYKCDELVYT
;
A
#
# COMPACT_ATOMS: atom_id res chain seq x y z
N MET A 1 -20.45 24.54 0.10
CA MET A 1 -19.69 24.33 1.38
C MET A 1 -18.88 23.03 1.25
N ILE A 2 -17.66 22.97 1.81
CA ILE A 2 -16.92 21.70 1.84
C ILE A 2 -17.54 20.78 2.88
N ILE A 3 -17.91 19.59 2.45
CA ILE A 3 -18.43 18.50 3.28
C ILE A 3 -17.34 17.44 3.42
N ASN A 4 -17.04 17.06 4.65
CA ASN A 4 -16.16 15.96 5.01
C ASN A 4 -17.00 14.92 5.76
N GLN A 5 -17.42 13.87 5.08
CA GLN A 5 -18.30 12.86 5.66
C GLN A 5 -17.56 11.53 5.81
N ILE A 6 -17.57 10.99 7.02
CA ILE A 6 -17.04 9.65 7.32
C ILE A 6 -18.18 8.64 7.25
N TYR A 7 -17.94 7.56 6.53
CA TYR A 7 -18.82 6.41 6.41
C TYR A 7 -18.20 5.21 7.12
N SER A 8 -19.05 4.35 7.65
CA SER A 8 -18.66 3.07 8.26
C SER A 8 -19.67 2.02 7.81
N ILE A 9 -19.20 1.09 7.00
CA ILE A 9 -20.04 0.03 6.41
C ILE A 9 -19.52 -1.36 6.80
N ASP A 10 -20.28 -2.40 6.50
CA ASP A 10 -19.82 -3.76 6.67
C ASP A 10 -18.65 -4.06 5.73
N SER A 11 -17.64 -4.72 6.25
CA SER A 11 -16.47 -5.17 5.51
C SER A 11 -16.65 -6.61 5.01
N CYS A 12 -15.90 -7.00 3.99
CA CYS A 12 -15.85 -8.39 3.54
C CYS A 12 -14.94 -9.25 4.43
N ASP A 13 -15.32 -10.51 4.60
CA ASP A 13 -14.49 -11.53 5.21
C ASP A 13 -13.30 -11.89 4.30
N ASP A 14 -12.19 -12.35 4.89
CA ASP A 14 -11.08 -12.91 4.14
C ASP A 14 -11.39 -14.35 3.71
N VAL A 15 -11.83 -14.51 2.47
CA VAL A 15 -12.19 -15.82 1.93
C VAL A 15 -10.98 -16.70 1.65
N GLU A 16 -9.79 -16.13 1.42
CA GLU A 16 -8.57 -16.91 1.18
C GLU A 16 -8.06 -17.60 2.45
N LEU A 17 -8.23 -16.96 3.60
CA LEU A 17 -7.80 -17.46 4.91
C LEU A 17 -8.97 -18.02 5.73
N ASN A 18 -10.20 -17.88 5.23
CA ASN A 18 -11.43 -18.23 5.95
C ASN A 18 -11.51 -17.51 7.31
N ILE A 19 -11.17 -16.23 7.34
CA ILE A 19 -11.19 -15.40 8.54
C ILE A 19 -12.34 -14.41 8.45
N LYS A 20 -13.21 -14.43 9.47
CA LYS A 20 -14.26 -13.41 9.62
C LYS A 20 -13.64 -12.10 10.08
N ARG A 21 -13.96 -11.03 9.36
CA ARG A 21 -13.52 -9.70 9.72
C ARG A 21 -14.50 -9.05 10.71
N GLY A 22 -13.99 -8.66 11.88
CA GLY A 22 -14.78 -7.98 12.90
C GLY A 22 -14.80 -6.45 12.79
N SER A 23 -13.86 -5.86 12.04
CA SER A 23 -13.76 -4.42 11.84
C SER A 23 -14.71 -3.95 10.73
N LYS A 24 -15.24 -2.72 10.87
CA LYS A 24 -15.99 -2.05 9.79
C LYS A 24 -15.02 -1.46 8.77
N LEU A 25 -15.48 -1.35 7.53
CA LEU A 25 -14.82 -0.55 6.50
C LEU A 25 -15.18 0.92 6.69
N GLU A 26 -14.19 1.74 6.98
CA GLU A 26 -14.33 3.19 7.15
C GLU A 26 -13.69 3.93 5.99
N PHE A 27 -14.34 4.98 5.54
CA PHE A 27 -13.80 5.85 4.49
C PHE A 27 -14.38 7.26 4.61
N ARG A 28 -13.62 8.25 4.13
CA ARG A 28 -14.05 9.64 4.09
C ARG A 28 -14.34 10.07 2.66
N LEU A 29 -15.44 10.80 2.49
CA LEU A 29 -15.81 11.47 1.26
C LEU A 29 -15.81 12.97 1.47
N THR A 30 -15.03 13.67 0.67
CA THR A 30 -14.86 15.13 0.72
C THR A 30 -15.32 15.75 -0.59
N TYR A 31 -16.32 16.64 -0.57
CA TYR A 31 -16.84 17.31 -1.76
C TYR A 31 -17.38 18.72 -1.44
N ASP A 32 -17.59 19.54 -2.46
CA ASP A 32 -18.29 20.82 -2.33
C ASP A 32 -19.76 20.65 -2.74
N ASP A 33 -20.69 20.82 -1.79
CA ASP A 33 -22.13 20.64 -1.98
C ASP A 33 -22.78 21.67 -2.95
N SER A 34 -22.05 22.76 -3.24
CA SER A 34 -22.47 23.77 -4.20
C SER A 34 -22.15 23.42 -5.65
N LYS A 35 -21.40 22.33 -5.89
CA LYS A 35 -20.96 21.91 -7.22
C LYS A 35 -21.69 20.69 -7.75
N GLU A 36 -21.76 20.60 -9.08
CA GLU A 36 -22.10 19.34 -9.76
C GLU A 36 -20.83 18.55 -9.98
N ILE A 37 -20.79 17.33 -9.47
CA ILE A 37 -19.58 16.49 -9.43
C ILE A 37 -19.42 15.71 -10.75
N GLU A 38 -18.23 15.78 -11.34
CA GLU A 38 -17.86 15.16 -12.60
C GLU A 38 -17.14 13.82 -12.41
N ALA A 39 -16.44 13.63 -11.29
CA ALA A 39 -15.67 12.43 -11.01
C ALA A 39 -15.54 12.15 -9.50
N ILE A 40 -15.33 10.89 -9.16
CA ILE A 40 -14.80 10.44 -7.86
C ILE A 40 -13.29 10.26 -8.02
N VAL A 41 -12.52 10.95 -7.20
CA VAL A 41 -11.07 10.81 -7.10
C VAL A 41 -10.74 10.05 -5.83
N CYS A 42 -10.31 8.80 -5.95
CA CYS A 42 -9.88 8.01 -4.80
C CYS A 42 -8.38 8.20 -4.58
N ILE A 43 -8.00 8.82 -3.45
CA ILE A 43 -6.61 8.96 -3.02
C ILE A 43 -6.27 7.79 -2.10
N ILE A 44 -5.34 6.95 -2.54
CA ILE A 44 -4.97 5.73 -1.83
C ILE A 44 -3.64 5.96 -1.11
N SER A 45 -3.68 5.91 0.22
CA SER A 45 -2.49 6.08 1.05
C SER A 45 -1.47 4.98 0.80
N GLY A 46 -0.19 5.35 0.88
CA GLY A 46 0.93 4.40 0.85
C GLY A 46 1.01 3.57 2.14
N LEU A 47 2.01 2.69 2.19
CA LEU A 47 2.24 1.86 3.38
C LEU A 47 2.56 2.75 4.59
N GLY A 48 1.79 2.58 5.66
CA GLY A 48 1.96 3.31 6.91
C GLY A 48 1.20 4.63 7.01
N GLY A 49 0.55 5.09 5.94
CA GLY A 49 -0.37 6.24 6.00
C GLY A 49 -1.80 5.85 6.41
N ASP A 50 -2.67 6.83 6.58
CA ASP A 50 -4.10 6.66 6.79
C ASP A 50 -4.91 7.75 6.06
N ILE A 51 -6.23 7.81 6.29
CA ILE A 51 -7.07 8.80 5.61
C ILE A 51 -6.79 10.24 6.08
N ASP A 52 -6.27 10.44 7.29
CA ASP A 52 -6.05 11.77 7.86
C ASP A 52 -4.86 12.47 7.20
N ASP A 53 -3.90 11.72 6.71
CA ASP A 53 -2.78 12.25 5.93
C ASP A 53 -3.23 12.99 4.66
N ASN A 54 -4.40 12.64 4.12
CA ASN A 54 -4.89 13.15 2.85
C ASN A 54 -5.88 14.32 2.98
N LEU A 55 -6.37 14.65 4.17
CA LEU A 55 -7.48 15.61 4.37
C LEU A 55 -7.24 16.97 3.67
N TYR A 56 -6.05 17.53 3.80
CA TYR A 56 -5.73 18.82 3.19
C TYR A 56 -5.71 18.78 1.66
N ILE A 57 -5.38 17.61 1.06
CA ILE A 57 -5.40 17.40 -0.40
C ILE A 57 -6.84 17.21 -0.86
N GLU A 58 -7.63 16.45 -0.11
CA GLU A 58 -9.05 16.21 -0.38
C GLU A 58 -9.81 17.53 -0.45
N GLU A 59 -9.67 18.37 0.59
CA GLU A 59 -10.29 19.72 0.59
C GLU A 59 -9.79 20.61 -0.52
N TYR A 60 -8.49 20.56 -0.82
CA TYR A 60 -7.94 21.30 -1.95
C TYR A 60 -8.59 20.89 -3.27
N CYS A 61 -8.74 19.59 -3.51
CA CYS A 61 -9.37 19.08 -4.73
C CYS A 61 -10.84 19.47 -4.81
N ALA A 62 -11.60 19.27 -3.73
CA ALA A 62 -13.01 19.62 -3.68
C ALA A 62 -13.26 21.13 -3.91
N ARG A 63 -12.39 22.01 -3.37
CA ARG A 63 -12.48 23.46 -3.58
C ARG A 63 -12.15 23.89 -5.01
N ASN A 64 -11.19 23.26 -5.66
CA ASN A 64 -10.63 23.73 -6.93
C ASN A 64 -11.16 23.01 -8.18
N TYR A 65 -11.78 21.83 -7.99
CA TYR A 65 -12.30 21.01 -9.08
C TYR A 65 -13.73 20.54 -8.77
N ASN A 66 -14.44 20.08 -9.80
CA ASN A 66 -15.78 19.51 -9.68
C ASN A 66 -15.68 17.99 -9.37
N VAL A 67 -15.04 17.65 -8.27
CA VAL A 67 -14.82 16.27 -7.88
C VAL A 67 -15.21 15.99 -6.43
N ALA A 68 -15.64 14.77 -6.18
CA ALA A 68 -15.70 14.20 -4.85
C ALA A 68 -14.44 13.38 -4.62
N VAL A 69 -13.78 13.56 -3.47
CA VAL A 69 -12.55 12.86 -3.12
C VAL A 69 -12.85 11.81 -2.07
N LEU A 70 -12.42 10.59 -2.34
CA LEU A 70 -12.59 9.42 -1.50
C LEU A 70 -11.24 8.99 -0.93
N SER A 71 -11.13 8.82 0.37
CA SER A 71 -9.99 8.16 1.03
C SER A 71 -10.50 7.03 1.90
N VAL A 72 -9.84 5.88 1.84
CA VAL A 72 -10.32 4.62 2.42
C VAL A 72 -9.34 4.10 3.47
N ASN A 73 -9.85 3.82 4.66
CA ASN A 73 -9.14 3.05 5.67
C ASN A 73 -9.27 1.55 5.32
N TYR A 74 -8.53 1.14 4.29
CA TYR A 74 -8.51 -0.24 3.82
C TYR A 74 -7.90 -1.20 4.85
N HIS A 75 -8.13 -2.48 4.69
CA HIS A 75 -7.64 -3.53 5.59
C HIS A 75 -6.15 -3.39 5.91
N CYS A 76 -5.81 -3.44 7.21
CA CYS A 76 -4.46 -3.28 7.71
C CYS A 76 -3.82 -1.89 7.45
N ILE A 77 -4.61 -0.85 7.17
CA ILE A 77 -4.12 0.53 7.22
C ILE A 77 -3.81 0.92 8.67
N GLY A 78 -2.96 1.92 8.89
CA GLY A 78 -2.56 2.27 10.26
C GLY A 78 -1.62 1.23 10.88
N ASN A 79 -0.81 0.54 10.06
CA ASN A 79 0.14 -0.48 10.49
C ASN A 79 1.52 0.08 10.87
N ARG A 80 1.59 1.37 11.22
CA ARG A 80 2.80 2.02 11.72
C ARG A 80 2.52 2.68 13.07
N PRO A 81 3.54 2.87 13.94
CA PRO A 81 3.33 3.46 15.25
C PRO A 81 2.68 4.85 15.22
N GLN A 82 3.05 5.68 14.24
CA GLN A 82 2.49 7.02 14.06
C GLN A 82 1.01 7.01 13.65
N THR A 83 0.50 5.90 13.16
CA THR A 83 -0.91 5.70 12.79
C THR A 83 -1.64 4.72 13.72
N GLY A 84 -1.05 4.42 14.89
CA GLY A 84 -1.69 3.70 15.97
C GLY A 84 -1.34 2.22 16.11
N ALA A 85 -0.45 1.66 15.28
CA ALA A 85 0.03 0.29 15.47
C ALA A 85 0.84 0.16 16.76
N SER A 86 0.64 -0.93 17.49
CA SER A 86 1.45 -1.26 18.66
C SER A 86 2.59 -2.18 18.28
N PHE A 87 3.66 -2.15 19.10
CA PHE A 87 4.74 -3.12 18.99
C PHE A 87 4.41 -4.40 19.75
N TYR A 88 4.83 -5.51 19.19
CA TYR A 88 4.91 -6.78 19.93
C TYR A 88 6.17 -7.54 19.56
N ILE A 89 6.69 -8.32 20.49
CA ILE A 89 7.81 -9.24 20.25
C ILE A 89 7.28 -10.64 20.52
N ASN A 90 7.32 -11.51 19.50
CA ASN A 90 6.83 -12.86 19.66
C ASN A 90 7.73 -13.68 20.60
N GLU A 91 7.30 -14.87 21.01
CA GLU A 91 8.03 -15.70 21.99
C GLU A 91 9.43 -16.09 21.53
N LEU A 92 9.60 -16.40 20.26
CA LEU A 92 10.90 -16.75 19.70
C LEU A 92 11.84 -15.53 19.65
N ASP A 93 11.34 -14.41 19.16
CA ASP A 93 12.13 -13.17 19.11
C ASP A 93 12.53 -12.70 20.54
N ARG A 94 11.65 -12.90 21.54
CA ARG A 94 11.97 -12.63 22.94
C ARG A 94 13.07 -13.53 23.48
N LEU A 95 12.99 -14.82 23.19
CA LEU A 95 14.03 -15.79 23.60
C LEU A 95 15.38 -15.41 23.00
N ILE A 96 15.40 -15.11 21.69
CA ILE A 96 16.63 -14.69 20.99
C ILE A 96 17.19 -13.40 21.57
N LEU A 97 16.34 -12.40 21.78
CA LEU A 97 16.75 -11.14 22.37
C LEU A 97 17.30 -11.33 23.79
N LYS A 98 16.58 -12.08 24.64
CA LYS A 98 16.99 -12.36 26.00
C LYS A 98 18.36 -13.05 26.04
N THR A 99 18.54 -14.14 25.29
CA THR A 99 19.81 -14.88 25.24
C THR A 99 20.95 -14.04 24.67
N SER A 100 20.68 -13.19 23.68
CA SER A 100 21.68 -12.28 23.10
C SER A 100 22.13 -11.22 24.09
N LEU A 101 21.20 -10.66 24.88
CA LEU A 101 21.51 -9.67 25.91
C LEU A 101 22.27 -10.30 27.10
N GLU A 102 21.81 -11.48 27.57
CA GLU A 102 22.48 -12.22 28.64
C GLU A 102 23.92 -12.57 28.26
N ALA A 103 24.17 -12.95 26.99
CA ALA A 103 25.49 -13.28 26.48
C ALA A 103 26.48 -12.10 26.54
N ILE A 104 26.03 -10.87 26.57
CA ILE A 104 26.84 -9.65 26.68
C ILE A 104 26.64 -8.94 28.03
N GLY A 105 26.05 -9.63 29.02
CA GLY A 105 25.89 -9.12 30.38
C GLY A 105 24.83 -8.03 30.57
N ILE A 106 23.91 -7.86 29.64
CA ILE A 106 22.82 -6.85 29.74
C ILE A 106 21.58 -7.49 30.36
N GLN A 107 21.09 -6.88 31.45
CA GLN A 107 19.77 -7.16 32.01
C GLN A 107 18.82 -6.00 31.71
N LEU A 108 17.70 -6.31 31.07
CA LEU A 108 16.70 -5.28 30.79
C LEU A 108 15.96 -4.86 32.07
N PRO A 109 15.75 -3.56 32.29
CA PRO A 109 15.05 -3.04 33.46
C PRO A 109 13.53 -3.28 33.42
N VAL A 110 13.00 -3.69 32.29
CA VAL A 110 11.56 -3.89 32.05
C VAL A 110 11.31 -5.19 31.28
N ASP A 111 10.13 -5.77 31.51
CA ASP A 111 9.67 -6.90 30.74
C ASP A 111 9.21 -6.42 29.35
N MET A 112 9.91 -6.89 28.33
CA MET A 112 9.60 -6.57 26.92
C MET A 112 8.19 -6.97 26.48
N GLN A 113 7.50 -7.84 27.24
CA GLN A 113 6.11 -8.21 26.96
C GLN A 113 5.13 -7.05 27.17
N ASN A 114 5.48 -6.09 27.98
CA ASN A 114 4.62 -4.98 28.36
C ASN A 114 4.82 -3.74 27.48
N LEU A 115 5.78 -3.75 26.58
CA LEU A 115 6.02 -2.63 25.65
C LEU A 115 4.95 -2.60 24.55
N LYS A 116 4.19 -1.50 24.51
CA LYS A 116 3.11 -1.33 23.53
C LYS A 116 3.28 -0.08 22.66
N THR A 117 3.94 0.94 23.19
CA THR A 117 4.10 2.21 22.49
C THR A 117 5.48 2.33 21.86
N TYR A 118 5.57 3.20 20.85
CA TYR A 118 6.84 3.54 20.22
C TYR A 118 7.85 4.10 21.21
N ASP A 119 7.42 5.00 22.09
CA ASP A 119 8.31 5.67 23.04
C ASP A 119 8.89 4.70 24.08
N GLU A 120 8.04 3.79 24.61
CA GLU A 120 8.52 2.73 25.51
C GLU A 120 9.55 1.83 24.84
N PHE A 121 9.26 1.40 23.63
CA PHE A 121 10.17 0.58 22.82
C PHE A 121 11.48 1.34 22.52
N TYR A 122 11.38 2.60 22.08
CA TYR A 122 12.53 3.45 21.80
C TYR A 122 13.45 3.60 23.03
N CYS A 123 12.89 3.85 24.21
CA CYS A 123 13.66 3.98 25.45
C CYS A 123 14.46 2.72 25.76
N VAL A 124 13.89 1.54 25.59
CA VAL A 124 14.57 0.26 25.84
C VAL A 124 15.68 0.03 24.83
N VAL A 125 15.42 0.28 23.55
CA VAL A 125 16.42 0.10 22.49
C VAL A 125 17.56 1.10 22.63
N ASP A 126 17.29 2.36 23.00
CA ASP A 126 18.30 3.38 23.29
C ASP A 126 19.17 2.98 24.48
N PHE A 127 18.56 2.47 25.55
CA PHE A 127 19.29 1.95 26.71
C PHE A 127 20.27 0.83 26.31
N VAL A 128 19.80 -0.17 25.56
CA VAL A 128 20.63 -1.27 25.07
C VAL A 128 21.73 -0.77 24.15
N ASN A 129 21.42 0.15 23.23
CA ASN A 129 22.43 0.74 22.34
C ASN A 129 23.55 1.46 23.10
N LYS A 130 23.22 2.26 24.12
CA LYS A 130 24.20 2.95 24.98
C LYS A 130 25.06 1.97 25.76
N PHE A 131 24.44 0.87 26.24
CA PHE A 131 25.19 -0.15 26.96
C PHE A 131 26.21 -0.87 26.05
N ILE A 132 25.79 -1.27 24.83
CA ILE A 132 26.70 -1.86 23.83
C ILE A 132 27.82 -0.88 23.49
N GLU A 133 27.54 0.40 23.34
CA GLU A 133 28.56 1.41 23.07
C GLU A 133 29.58 1.52 24.22
N LYS A 134 29.11 1.39 25.47
CA LYS A 134 30.00 1.34 26.64
C LYS A 134 30.91 0.11 26.59
N LEU A 135 30.36 -1.09 26.36
CA LEU A 135 31.15 -2.33 26.30
C LEU A 135 32.20 -2.29 25.17
N LYS A 136 31.89 -1.67 24.04
CA LYS A 136 32.88 -1.43 22.96
C LYS A 136 34.00 -0.51 23.39
N LYS A 137 33.68 0.59 24.08
CA LYS A 137 34.70 1.52 24.63
C LYS A 137 35.63 0.84 25.64
N GLU A 138 35.06 -0.06 26.44
CA GLU A 138 35.79 -0.88 27.45
C GLU A 138 36.51 -2.07 26.79
N LYS A 139 36.38 -2.27 25.47
CA LYS A 139 36.97 -3.39 24.71
C LYS A 139 36.44 -4.78 25.12
N GLU A 140 35.30 -4.84 25.75
CA GLU A 140 34.62 -6.07 26.11
C GLU A 140 33.80 -6.65 24.95
N LEU A 141 33.41 -5.80 23.97
CA LEU A 141 32.82 -6.18 22.71
C LEU A 141 33.62 -5.69 21.51
N SER A 142 33.55 -6.44 20.41
CA SER A 142 34.15 -6.04 19.15
C SER A 142 33.46 -4.76 18.59
N GLU A 143 34.25 -3.91 17.91
CA GLU A 143 33.74 -2.67 17.30
C GLU A 143 32.65 -2.90 16.26
N ASP A 144 32.68 -4.04 15.56
CA ASP A 144 31.72 -4.45 14.55
C ASP A 144 30.50 -5.17 15.14
N TYR A 145 30.47 -5.43 16.46
CA TYR A 145 29.30 -6.07 17.07
C TYR A 145 28.04 -5.27 16.83
N CYS A 146 26.98 -5.95 16.44
CA CYS A 146 25.66 -5.36 16.23
C CYS A 146 24.57 -6.33 16.70
N LEU A 147 23.68 -5.82 17.55
CA LEU A 147 22.51 -6.59 17.99
C LEU A 147 21.43 -6.55 16.91
N TYR A 148 20.88 -7.71 16.59
CA TYR A 148 19.71 -7.82 15.71
C TYR A 148 18.45 -7.93 16.56
N LEU A 149 17.50 -7.04 16.32
CA LEU A 149 16.23 -7.01 17.02
C LEU A 149 15.09 -7.09 16.01
N SER A 150 14.19 -8.02 16.25
CA SER A 150 13.00 -8.23 15.43
C SER A 150 11.74 -7.88 16.24
N VAL A 151 10.85 -7.09 15.64
CA VAL A 151 9.60 -6.69 16.25
C VAL A 151 8.44 -6.85 15.27
N GLY A 152 7.28 -7.25 15.78
CA GLY A 152 6.04 -7.24 15.04
C GLY A 152 5.33 -5.89 15.20
N LEU A 153 4.61 -5.51 14.16
CA LEU A 153 3.69 -4.39 14.15
C LEU A 153 2.26 -4.94 14.15
N GLU A 154 1.52 -4.66 15.20
CA GLU A 154 0.12 -5.03 15.33
C GLU A 154 -0.75 -3.84 14.96
N PRO A 155 -1.44 -3.87 13.80
CA PRO A 155 -2.27 -2.77 13.35
C PRO A 155 -3.46 -2.54 14.28
N THR A 156 -4.08 -1.38 14.16
CA THR A 156 -5.36 -1.09 14.81
C THR A 156 -6.45 -2.08 14.35
N LYS A 157 -7.52 -2.19 15.12
CA LYS A 157 -8.72 -3.02 14.77
C LYS A 157 -8.46 -4.53 14.68
N ASN A 158 -7.36 -5.02 15.24
CA ASN A 158 -6.97 -6.44 15.18
C ASN A 158 -6.90 -6.99 13.74
N GLU A 159 -6.50 -6.15 12.81
CA GLU A 159 -6.31 -6.51 11.41
C GLU A 159 -4.91 -7.12 11.18
N TYR A 160 -4.63 -7.53 9.94
CA TYR A 160 -3.37 -8.17 9.56
C TYR A 160 -3.05 -7.88 8.10
N GLN A 161 -1.80 -8.02 7.70
CA GLN A 161 -1.39 -7.82 6.32
C GLN A 161 -1.82 -9.01 5.43
N ASN A 162 -2.68 -8.73 4.47
CA ASN A 162 -3.17 -9.68 3.46
C ASN A 162 -2.43 -9.54 2.11
N TYR A 163 -1.62 -8.49 1.94
CA TYR A 163 -0.85 -8.19 0.72
C TYR A 163 -1.68 -7.89 -0.53
N GLY A 164 -2.71 -7.12 -0.37
CA GLY A 164 -3.36 -6.40 -1.46
C GLY A 164 -4.80 -6.80 -1.74
N ILE A 165 -5.19 -8.08 -1.72
CA ILE A 165 -6.55 -8.50 -2.13
C ILE A 165 -7.61 -7.85 -1.24
N MET A 166 -7.55 -8.04 0.08
CA MET A 166 -8.51 -7.43 1.02
C MET A 166 -8.50 -5.90 0.93
N GLN A 167 -7.31 -5.32 0.77
CA GLN A 167 -7.13 -3.88 0.67
C GLN A 167 -7.77 -3.31 -0.60
N ALA A 168 -7.57 -3.97 -1.75
CA ALA A 168 -8.18 -3.57 -3.01
C ALA A 168 -9.71 -3.76 -3.01
N ILE A 169 -10.21 -4.85 -2.41
CA ILE A 169 -11.65 -5.09 -2.23
C ILE A 169 -12.29 -3.98 -1.39
N ASP A 170 -11.65 -3.55 -0.32
CA ASP A 170 -12.15 -2.45 0.51
C ASP A 170 -12.26 -1.14 -0.28
N ILE A 171 -11.24 -0.81 -1.08
CA ILE A 171 -11.26 0.38 -1.93
C ILE A 171 -12.41 0.28 -2.96
N ILE A 172 -12.55 -0.87 -3.61
CA ILE A 172 -13.63 -1.11 -4.58
C ILE A 172 -15.00 -1.00 -3.91
N ASN A 173 -15.18 -1.59 -2.73
CA ASN A 173 -16.44 -1.54 -2.00
C ASN A 173 -16.82 -0.11 -1.57
N ALA A 174 -15.86 0.70 -1.14
CA ALA A 174 -16.09 2.11 -0.84
C ALA A 174 -16.53 2.89 -2.10
N ILE A 175 -15.88 2.65 -3.25
CA ILE A 175 -16.26 3.24 -4.54
C ILE A 175 -17.67 2.82 -4.94
N LEU A 176 -17.99 1.53 -4.84
CA LEU A 176 -19.32 0.99 -5.18
C LEU A 176 -20.41 1.57 -4.27
N TYR A 177 -20.13 1.65 -2.96
CA TYR A 177 -21.07 2.23 -2.00
C TYR A 177 -21.43 3.68 -2.37
N ILE A 178 -20.42 4.50 -2.68
CA ILE A 178 -20.67 5.90 -3.09
C ILE A 178 -21.37 5.97 -4.43
N ASN A 179 -21.03 5.14 -5.40
CA ASN A 179 -21.72 5.11 -6.70
C ASN A 179 -23.23 4.75 -6.60
N ILE A 180 -23.59 3.93 -5.61
CA ILE A 180 -25.00 3.54 -5.35
C ILE A 180 -25.72 4.61 -4.52
N ASN A 181 -25.01 5.26 -3.59
CA ASN A 181 -25.58 6.19 -2.61
C ASN A 181 -24.98 7.59 -2.78
N LEU A 182 -25.10 8.17 -3.98
CA LEU A 182 -24.53 9.48 -4.31
C LEU A 182 -25.06 10.59 -3.38
N PRO A 183 -24.23 11.20 -2.51
CA PRO A 183 -24.68 12.26 -1.59
C PRO A 183 -24.60 13.66 -2.21
N PHE A 184 -24.21 13.77 -3.47
CA PHE A 184 -24.00 15.01 -4.21
C PHE A 184 -24.70 15.00 -5.57
N LYS A 185 -24.84 16.16 -6.19
CA LYS A 185 -25.35 16.29 -7.56
C LYS A 185 -24.26 15.89 -8.56
N VAL A 186 -24.65 15.10 -9.54
CA VAL A 186 -23.74 14.65 -10.62
C VAL A 186 -24.00 15.48 -11.86
N SER A 187 -22.94 15.92 -12.52
CA SER A 187 -23.00 16.66 -13.78
C SER A 187 -23.65 15.79 -14.87
N ASN A 188 -24.55 16.37 -15.66
CA ASN A 188 -25.23 15.70 -16.77
C ASN A 188 -24.26 15.13 -17.82
N MET A 189 -23.05 15.70 -17.95
CA MET A 189 -22.01 15.17 -18.84
C MET A 189 -21.42 13.85 -18.36
N SER A 190 -21.49 13.58 -17.04
CA SER A 190 -20.94 12.35 -16.43
C SER A 190 -21.89 11.16 -16.51
N THR A 191 -23.17 11.39 -16.74
CA THR A 191 -24.22 10.36 -16.70
C THR A 191 -24.57 9.76 -18.07
N VAL A 192 -24.19 10.42 -19.17
CA VAL A 192 -24.69 10.10 -20.52
C VAL A 192 -24.09 8.84 -21.13
N SER A 193 -22.96 8.32 -20.63
CA SER A 193 -22.22 7.25 -21.30
C SER A 193 -22.13 5.90 -20.59
N ARG A 194 -22.86 5.70 -19.47
CA ARG A 194 -22.86 4.37 -18.82
C ARG A 194 -24.26 3.75 -18.85
N MET A 195 -24.44 2.65 -19.60
CA MET A 195 -25.54 1.72 -19.35
C MET A 195 -25.40 1.19 -17.92
N GLY A 196 -26.19 1.74 -16.99
CA GLY A 196 -26.15 1.39 -15.56
C GLY A 196 -25.75 2.53 -14.62
N GLY A 197 -25.54 3.76 -15.13
CA GLY A 197 -25.29 4.97 -14.34
C GLY A 197 -24.01 4.86 -13.49
N GLY A 198 -22.99 5.62 -13.79
CA GLY A 198 -21.79 5.67 -12.97
C GLY A 198 -21.00 6.93 -13.27
N ILE A 199 -20.39 7.50 -12.25
CA ILE A 199 -19.51 8.64 -12.36
C ILE A 199 -18.09 8.19 -12.70
N LYS A 200 -17.29 9.04 -13.37
CA LYS A 200 -15.88 8.77 -13.64
C LYS A 200 -15.12 8.47 -12.34
N THR A 201 -14.33 7.41 -12.33
CA THR A 201 -13.55 6.98 -11.17
C THR A 201 -12.06 7.04 -11.47
N ILE A 202 -11.34 7.84 -10.70
CA ILE A 202 -9.90 8.08 -10.84
C ILE A 202 -9.21 7.60 -9.58
N LEU A 203 -8.27 6.66 -9.72
CA LEU A 203 -7.44 6.19 -8.61
C LEU A 203 -6.08 6.90 -8.64
N ILE A 204 -5.65 7.41 -7.51
CA ILE A 204 -4.35 8.07 -7.36
C ILE A 204 -3.60 7.44 -6.19
N GLY A 205 -2.39 6.95 -6.43
CA GLY A 205 -1.58 6.35 -5.38
C GLY A 205 -0.09 6.48 -5.59
N VAL A 206 0.64 6.49 -4.49
CA VAL A 206 2.11 6.46 -4.47
C VAL A 206 2.56 5.19 -3.77
N SER A 207 3.61 4.55 -4.27
CA SER A 207 4.17 3.34 -3.65
C SER A 207 3.11 2.24 -3.49
N HIS A 208 2.85 1.76 -2.28
CA HIS A 208 1.81 0.77 -1.99
C HIS A 208 0.41 1.23 -2.44
N GLY A 209 0.08 2.52 -2.29
CA GLY A 209 -1.19 3.06 -2.79
C GLY A 209 -1.32 2.95 -4.31
N GLY A 210 -0.23 3.16 -5.06
CA GLY A 210 -0.20 2.93 -6.50
C GLY A 210 -0.32 1.44 -6.86
N TYR A 211 0.27 0.54 -6.08
CA TYR A 211 0.08 -0.90 -6.21
C TYR A 211 -1.39 -1.29 -6.05
N LEU A 212 -2.05 -0.77 -5.01
CA LEU A 212 -3.47 -1.04 -4.78
C LEU A 212 -4.35 -0.45 -5.89
N ALA A 213 -4.02 0.72 -6.44
CA ALA A 213 -4.71 1.28 -7.60
C ALA A 213 -4.65 0.35 -8.81
N ASN A 214 -3.46 -0.18 -9.12
CA ASN A 214 -3.27 -1.17 -10.19
C ASN A 214 -4.04 -2.48 -9.91
N LEU A 215 -4.06 -2.92 -8.66
CA LEU A 215 -4.78 -4.13 -8.27
C LEU A 215 -6.30 -3.95 -8.33
N CYS A 216 -6.84 -2.79 -7.95
CA CYS A 216 -8.25 -2.44 -8.13
C CYS A 216 -8.64 -2.48 -9.61
N ALA A 217 -7.80 -1.91 -10.49
CA ALA A 217 -8.03 -1.95 -11.95
C ALA A 217 -7.98 -3.38 -12.51
N LYS A 218 -7.18 -4.28 -11.91
CA LYS A 218 -7.15 -5.69 -12.25
C LYS A 218 -8.40 -6.43 -11.80
N ILE A 219 -8.84 -6.22 -10.55
CA ILE A 219 -9.99 -6.93 -9.94
C ILE A 219 -11.31 -6.42 -10.52
N SER A 220 -11.43 -5.12 -10.76
CA SER A 220 -12.71 -4.51 -11.18
C SER A 220 -12.48 -3.46 -12.28
N PRO A 221 -12.02 -3.86 -13.49
CA PRO A 221 -11.64 -2.95 -14.57
C PRO A 221 -12.79 -2.07 -15.04
N TRP A 222 -14.03 -2.53 -14.93
CA TRP A 222 -15.23 -1.77 -15.32
C TRP A 222 -15.60 -0.62 -14.38
N ASN A 223 -15.02 -0.58 -13.19
CA ASN A 223 -15.29 0.49 -12.22
C ASN A 223 -14.23 1.60 -12.24
N ILE A 224 -13.11 1.39 -12.93
CA ILE A 224 -11.96 2.29 -12.90
C ILE A 224 -11.76 2.90 -14.29
N ASP A 225 -11.64 4.23 -14.36
CA ASP A 225 -11.41 4.94 -15.63
C ASP A 225 -9.95 5.36 -15.79
N VAL A 226 -9.30 5.77 -14.70
CA VAL A 226 -7.91 6.24 -14.74
C VAL A 226 -7.16 5.75 -13.51
N VAL A 227 -5.92 5.34 -13.72
CA VAL A 227 -4.93 5.05 -12.67
C VAL A 227 -3.78 6.04 -12.80
N LEU A 228 -3.58 6.88 -11.79
CA LEU A 228 -2.44 7.79 -11.66
C LEU A 228 -1.50 7.22 -10.59
N ASP A 229 -0.40 6.65 -11.04
CA ASP A 229 0.50 5.80 -10.25
C ASP A 229 1.90 6.41 -10.17
N ASN A 230 2.39 6.60 -8.95
CA ASN A 230 3.77 7.01 -8.73
C ASN A 230 4.54 5.92 -7.97
N SER A 231 5.50 5.32 -8.64
CA SER A 231 6.49 4.39 -8.09
C SER A 231 5.92 3.14 -7.40
N SER A 232 4.80 2.59 -7.93
CA SER A 232 4.21 1.37 -7.37
C SER A 232 5.00 0.10 -7.69
N ASN A 233 4.88 -0.90 -6.84
CA ASN A 233 5.23 -2.27 -7.18
C ASN A 233 4.24 -2.85 -8.19
N VAL A 234 4.74 -3.65 -9.12
CA VAL A 234 3.94 -4.39 -10.11
C VAL A 234 4.14 -5.91 -10.02
N THR A 235 5.11 -6.32 -9.20
CA THR A 235 5.39 -7.72 -8.84
C THR A 235 5.57 -7.84 -7.35
N LEU A 236 5.31 -9.00 -6.78
CA LEU A 236 5.70 -9.39 -5.45
C LEU A 236 7.05 -10.11 -5.52
N ASP A 237 8.12 -9.36 -5.74
CA ASP A 237 9.46 -9.92 -5.81
C ASP A 237 9.93 -10.46 -4.46
N ASN A 238 10.94 -11.34 -4.49
CA ASN A 238 11.46 -11.99 -3.29
C ASN A 238 11.87 -11.03 -2.16
N ASP A 239 12.20 -9.78 -2.49
CA ASP A 239 12.57 -8.77 -1.51
C ASP A 239 11.36 -8.20 -0.76
N LEU A 240 10.21 -8.10 -1.40
CA LEU A 240 8.96 -7.71 -0.73
C LEU A 240 8.48 -8.80 0.25
N TRP A 241 8.70 -10.07 -0.08
CA TRP A 241 8.40 -11.20 0.81
C TRP A 241 9.12 -11.13 2.15
N ARG A 242 10.27 -10.48 2.19
CA ARG A 242 11.07 -10.31 3.38
C ARG A 242 10.46 -9.32 4.38
N PHE A 243 9.64 -8.37 3.89
CA PHE A 243 8.83 -7.51 4.75
C PHE A 243 7.62 -8.23 5.36
N ILE A 244 7.30 -9.40 4.85
CA ILE A 244 6.06 -10.14 5.10
C ILE A 244 6.14 -11.02 6.36
N GLY A 245 7.27 -11.09 7.04
CA GLY A 245 7.44 -11.93 8.23
C GLY A 245 7.39 -13.44 7.99
N PHE A 246 7.39 -13.89 6.73
CA PHE A 246 7.34 -15.30 6.35
C PHE A 246 8.54 -16.13 6.76
N GLY A 247 9.64 -15.49 7.03
CA GLY A 247 10.89 -16.18 7.21
C GLY A 247 11.22 -16.62 8.61
N ARG A 248 10.38 -16.32 9.57
CA ARG A 248 10.65 -16.66 10.97
C ARG A 248 10.79 -18.16 11.24
N GLU A 249 10.13 -18.96 10.41
CA GLU A 249 10.16 -20.41 10.53
C GLU A 249 11.36 -21.06 9.84
N ILE A 250 12.13 -20.33 9.01
CA ILE A 250 13.10 -20.94 8.10
C ILE A 250 14.54 -20.44 8.33
N ASP A 251 14.77 -19.13 8.44
CA ASP A 251 16.12 -18.58 8.60
C ASP A 251 16.09 -17.14 9.14
N TYR A 252 16.18 -17.04 10.45
CA TYR A 252 16.11 -15.76 11.16
C TYR A 252 17.18 -14.76 10.71
N VAL A 253 18.41 -15.22 10.52
CA VAL A 253 19.54 -14.34 10.15
C VAL A 253 19.37 -13.75 8.75
N LYS A 254 18.85 -14.54 7.82
CA LYS A 254 18.64 -14.13 6.44
C LYS A 254 17.54 -13.07 6.33
N TYR A 255 16.54 -13.10 7.21
CA TYR A 255 15.42 -12.17 7.20
C TYR A 255 15.67 -10.89 7.98
N CYS A 256 16.52 -10.91 8.98
CA CYS A 256 16.97 -9.70 9.69
C CYS A 256 17.82 -8.75 8.82
N SER A 257 18.24 -9.18 7.62
CA SER A 257 19.04 -8.35 6.73
C SER A 257 18.21 -7.41 5.81
N VAL A 258 16.90 -7.46 5.85
CA VAL A 258 16.01 -6.73 4.92
C VAL A 258 14.99 -5.90 5.69
N GLY A 259 14.80 -4.63 5.29
CA GLY A 259 13.94 -3.69 5.98
C GLY A 259 14.54 -3.13 7.27
N ILE A 260 15.84 -3.15 7.37
CA ILE A 260 16.57 -2.65 8.53
C ILE A 260 16.50 -1.14 8.55
N THR A 261 15.79 -0.60 9.53
CA THR A 261 15.89 0.80 9.87
C THR A 261 17.07 0.98 10.84
N TYR A 262 18.11 1.64 10.39
CA TYR A 262 19.21 2.03 11.26
C TYR A 262 18.77 3.18 12.16
N MET A 263 18.05 2.87 13.23
CA MET A 263 17.70 3.87 14.24
C MET A 263 18.86 4.09 15.24
N PHE A 264 19.72 3.08 15.38
CA PHE A 264 20.80 3.06 16.39
C PHE A 264 22.08 2.51 15.79
N LYS A 265 23.20 3.04 16.25
CA LYS A 265 24.55 2.67 15.76
C LYS A 265 24.86 1.18 15.93
N ASN A 266 24.43 0.59 17.06
CA ASN A 266 24.79 -0.77 17.46
C ASN A 266 23.63 -1.76 17.39
N ILE A 267 22.48 -1.33 16.86
CA ILE A 267 21.29 -2.18 16.78
C ILE A 267 20.69 -2.09 15.37
N LYS A 268 20.47 -3.24 14.79
CA LYS A 268 19.72 -3.40 13.54
C LYS A 268 18.32 -3.87 13.87
N LEU A 269 17.33 -3.04 13.55
CA LEU A 269 15.93 -3.31 13.81
C LEU A 269 15.25 -3.78 12.53
N ALA A 270 14.60 -4.95 12.58
CA ALA A 270 13.68 -5.42 11.55
C ALA A 270 12.26 -5.37 12.10
N ALA A 271 11.36 -4.67 11.41
CA ALA A 271 9.96 -4.62 11.75
C ALA A 271 9.14 -5.43 10.75
N PHE A 272 8.16 -6.20 11.24
CA PHE A 272 7.27 -7.04 10.43
C PHE A 272 5.83 -6.65 10.67
N ASP A 273 5.04 -6.61 9.61
CA ASP A 273 3.60 -6.52 9.75
C ASP A 273 3.02 -7.85 10.27
N LYS A 274 2.03 -7.77 11.14
CA LYS A 274 1.25 -8.96 11.53
C LYS A 274 0.65 -9.60 10.29
N THR A 275 0.82 -10.90 10.12
CA THR A 275 0.22 -11.68 9.05
C THR A 275 -0.08 -13.12 9.49
N TYR A 276 -1.06 -13.75 8.87
CA TYR A 276 -1.33 -15.19 9.02
C TYR A 276 -0.66 -16.03 7.93
N TRP A 277 -0.17 -15.38 6.87
CA TRP A 277 0.51 -16.09 5.79
C TRP A 277 1.80 -16.74 6.27
N THR A 278 2.06 -17.96 5.81
CA THR A 278 3.25 -18.75 6.14
C THR A 278 3.88 -19.37 4.91
N THR A 279 5.15 -19.70 4.99
CA THR A 279 5.89 -20.48 3.99
C THR A 279 5.76 -21.99 4.19
N ASN A 280 5.14 -22.44 5.28
CA ASN A 280 4.90 -23.86 5.54
C ASN A 280 3.84 -24.41 4.58
N LYS A 281 4.25 -25.25 3.65
CA LYS A 281 3.39 -25.86 2.62
C LYS A 281 2.24 -26.73 3.18
N GLN A 282 2.36 -27.19 4.41
CA GLN A 282 1.33 -28.02 5.07
C GLN A 282 0.29 -27.17 5.81
N SER A 283 0.54 -25.88 5.96
CA SER A 283 -0.40 -24.96 6.61
C SER A 283 -1.54 -24.59 5.66
N PRO A 284 -2.79 -24.46 6.15
CA PRO A 284 -3.89 -23.89 5.38
C PRO A 284 -3.61 -22.42 4.99
N TYR A 285 -2.70 -21.76 5.72
CA TYR A 285 -2.26 -20.38 5.48
C TYR A 285 -1.01 -20.29 4.61
N TYR A 286 -0.65 -21.39 3.91
CA TYR A 286 0.49 -21.36 2.99
C TYR A 286 0.30 -20.34 1.88
N PHE A 287 1.23 -19.40 1.78
CA PHE A 287 1.23 -18.45 0.68
C PHE A 287 1.82 -19.08 -0.59
N SER A 288 0.97 -19.75 -1.34
CA SER A 288 1.36 -20.45 -2.57
C SER A 288 1.74 -19.51 -3.70
N ASN A 289 2.34 -20.05 -4.75
CA ASN A 289 2.63 -19.31 -5.97
C ASN A 289 1.34 -18.76 -6.61
N ALA A 290 0.24 -19.50 -6.58
CA ALA A 290 -1.07 -19.04 -7.05
C ALA A 290 -1.53 -17.77 -6.32
N ARG A 291 -1.39 -17.74 -4.99
CA ARG A 291 -1.70 -16.58 -4.16
C ARG A 291 -0.79 -15.38 -4.43
N LYS A 292 0.46 -15.64 -4.78
CA LYS A 292 1.39 -14.61 -5.26
C LYS A 292 0.93 -14.03 -6.60
N ILE A 293 0.72 -14.88 -7.59
CA ILE A 293 0.41 -14.52 -8.98
C ILE A 293 -0.85 -13.65 -9.07
N VAL A 294 -1.90 -13.96 -8.31
CA VAL A 294 -3.13 -13.15 -8.34
C VAL A 294 -2.90 -11.71 -7.87
N ARG A 295 -1.94 -11.51 -6.99
CA ARG A 295 -1.56 -10.20 -6.42
C ARG A 295 -0.61 -9.38 -7.30
N GLU A 296 -0.04 -9.97 -8.32
CA GLU A 296 0.88 -9.28 -9.22
C GLU A 296 0.13 -8.57 -10.35
N PRO A 297 0.17 -7.23 -10.44
CA PRO A 297 -0.31 -6.50 -11.62
C PRO A 297 0.42 -6.96 -12.89
N LEU A 298 1.73 -7.14 -12.83
CA LEU A 298 2.53 -7.66 -13.94
C LEU A 298 2.42 -9.19 -14.05
N ASN A 299 1.34 -9.63 -14.66
CA ASN A 299 1.19 -11.01 -15.12
C ASN A 299 0.62 -10.96 -16.54
N LYS A 300 1.37 -11.43 -17.53
CA LYS A 300 1.03 -11.28 -18.95
C LYS A 300 -0.30 -11.94 -19.31
N GLU A 301 -0.59 -13.11 -18.74
CA GLU A 301 -1.84 -13.83 -19.05
C GLU A 301 -3.05 -13.11 -18.39
N HIS A 302 -2.89 -12.60 -17.19
CA HIS A 302 -3.92 -11.80 -16.53
C HIS A 302 -4.17 -10.47 -17.26
N LEU A 303 -3.11 -9.82 -17.76
CA LEU A 303 -3.25 -8.59 -18.55
C LEU A 303 -3.98 -8.82 -19.87
N LYS A 304 -3.79 -9.98 -20.52
CA LYS A 304 -4.58 -10.37 -21.69
C LYS A 304 -6.06 -10.50 -21.34
N ILE A 305 -6.39 -11.14 -20.21
CA ILE A 305 -7.77 -11.26 -19.73
C ILE A 305 -8.33 -9.87 -19.43
N GLN A 306 -7.58 -9.04 -18.69
CA GLN A 306 -7.99 -7.67 -18.35
C GLN A 306 -8.24 -6.83 -19.60
N SER A 307 -7.49 -7.04 -20.68
CA SER A 307 -7.66 -6.30 -21.94
C SER A 307 -8.97 -6.59 -22.69
N LEU A 308 -9.71 -7.64 -22.30
CA LEU A 308 -11.05 -7.95 -22.82
C LEU A 308 -12.15 -7.11 -22.16
N TYR A 309 -11.82 -6.34 -21.13
CA TYR A 309 -12.70 -5.47 -20.36
C TYR A 309 -12.44 -4.00 -20.69
N PRO A 310 -13.24 -3.08 -20.17
CA PRO A 310 -12.94 -1.64 -20.26
C PRO A 310 -11.54 -1.35 -19.75
N LYS A 311 -10.80 -0.57 -20.53
CA LYS A 311 -9.38 -0.34 -20.32
C LYS A 311 -9.16 0.98 -19.61
N PRO A 312 -8.76 1.00 -18.31
CA PRO A 312 -8.35 2.22 -17.67
C PRO A 312 -7.20 2.90 -18.42
N LYS A 313 -7.18 4.23 -18.41
CA LYS A 313 -5.98 4.98 -18.78
C LYS A 313 -4.98 4.93 -17.63
N TYR A 314 -3.70 4.75 -17.95
CA TYR A 314 -2.62 4.78 -16.98
C TYR A 314 -1.73 6.00 -17.18
N ILE A 315 -1.48 6.75 -16.10
CA ILE A 315 -0.48 7.81 -16.04
C ILE A 315 0.48 7.43 -14.92
N ALA A 316 1.75 7.25 -15.23
CA ALA A 316 2.68 6.72 -14.25
C ALA A 316 4.03 7.45 -14.25
N TYR A 317 4.59 7.61 -13.04
CA TYR A 317 5.92 8.17 -12.80
C TYR A 317 6.83 7.13 -12.16
N HIS A 318 8.11 7.16 -12.53
CA HIS A 318 9.08 6.28 -11.90
C HIS A 318 10.52 6.75 -12.10
N SER A 319 11.33 6.65 -11.04
CA SER A 319 12.76 6.94 -11.09
C SER A 319 13.57 5.71 -11.48
N LYS A 320 14.56 5.88 -12.35
CA LYS A 320 15.58 4.85 -12.63
C LYS A 320 16.37 4.44 -11.39
N PHE A 321 16.47 5.34 -10.42
CA PHE A 321 17.27 5.16 -9.20
C PHE A 321 16.46 4.71 -8.00
N ASP A 322 15.20 4.33 -8.23
CA ASP A 322 14.32 3.80 -7.18
C ASP A 322 14.92 2.51 -6.59
N GLN A 323 15.15 2.52 -5.26
CA GLN A 323 15.81 1.41 -4.57
C GLN A 323 14.84 0.26 -4.22
N TYR A 324 13.54 0.51 -4.27
CA TYR A 324 12.52 -0.46 -3.87
C TYR A 324 11.86 -1.14 -5.07
N VAL A 325 11.76 -0.43 -6.18
CA VAL A 325 11.05 -0.91 -7.38
C VAL A 325 11.93 -0.76 -8.60
N LEU A 326 12.25 -1.86 -9.25
CA LEU A 326 13.11 -1.86 -10.44
C LEU A 326 12.37 -1.24 -11.65
N LEU A 327 13.02 -0.26 -12.31
CA LEU A 327 12.50 0.38 -13.51
C LEU A 327 12.10 -0.65 -14.59
N GLU A 328 12.92 -1.67 -14.81
CA GLU A 328 12.69 -2.71 -15.82
C GLU A 328 11.33 -3.42 -15.63
N LYS A 329 10.93 -3.70 -14.39
CA LYS A 329 9.63 -4.31 -14.09
C LYS A 329 8.47 -3.40 -14.49
N ARG A 330 8.61 -2.12 -14.19
CA ARG A 330 7.64 -1.09 -14.55
C ARG A 330 7.56 -0.90 -16.06
N GLU A 331 8.70 -0.84 -16.75
CA GLU A 331 8.76 -0.76 -18.21
C GLU A 331 8.06 -1.96 -18.87
N ASN A 332 8.35 -3.16 -18.40
CA ASN A 332 7.72 -4.37 -18.90
C ASN A 332 6.19 -4.32 -18.71
N TYR A 333 5.73 -3.93 -17.52
CA TYR A 333 4.29 -3.80 -17.23
C TYR A 333 3.60 -2.84 -18.19
N PHE A 334 4.10 -1.62 -18.32
CA PHE A 334 3.48 -0.60 -19.16
C PHE A 334 3.63 -0.87 -20.65
N ASN A 335 4.69 -1.54 -21.08
CA ASN A 335 4.84 -1.96 -22.47
C ASN A 335 3.80 -3.03 -22.83
N ILE A 336 3.59 -4.05 -21.99
CA ILE A 336 2.54 -5.04 -22.20
C ILE A 336 1.16 -4.39 -22.24
N LEU A 337 0.87 -3.43 -21.34
CA LEU A 337 -0.40 -2.70 -21.37
C LEU A 337 -0.60 -1.97 -22.72
N ARG A 338 0.43 -1.27 -23.24
CA ARG A 338 0.37 -0.62 -24.57
C ARG A 338 0.14 -1.61 -25.71
N GLU A 339 0.86 -2.75 -25.70
CA GLU A 339 0.69 -3.82 -26.69
C GLU A 339 -0.75 -4.37 -26.68
N LEU A 340 -1.41 -4.39 -25.54
CA LEU A 340 -2.79 -4.83 -25.36
C LEU A 340 -3.82 -3.70 -25.61
N GLY A 341 -3.38 -2.52 -26.04
CA GLY A 341 -4.22 -1.39 -26.44
C GLY A 341 -4.77 -0.55 -25.28
N PHE A 342 -4.09 -0.54 -24.13
CA PHE A 342 -4.36 0.45 -23.09
C PHE A 342 -3.70 1.78 -23.42
N GLU A 343 -4.32 2.89 -23.01
CA GLU A 343 -3.70 4.21 -23.06
C GLU A 343 -2.75 4.35 -21.86
N VAL A 344 -1.46 4.58 -22.13
CA VAL A 344 -0.42 4.61 -21.08
C VAL A 344 0.56 5.75 -21.31
N ASP A 345 0.59 6.68 -20.37
CA ASP A 345 1.57 7.75 -20.23
C ASP A 345 2.56 7.35 -19.11
N PHE A 346 3.69 6.77 -19.49
CA PHE A 346 4.73 6.38 -18.53
C PHE A 346 5.91 7.33 -18.60
N ILE A 347 6.08 8.13 -17.55
CA ILE A 347 7.11 9.16 -17.39
C ILE A 347 8.24 8.58 -16.55
N LYS A 348 9.39 8.37 -17.21
CA LYS A 348 10.62 7.88 -16.56
C LYS A 348 11.51 9.05 -16.21
N ILE A 349 12.00 9.08 -14.98
CA ILE A 349 13.00 10.03 -14.50
C ILE A 349 14.33 9.29 -14.47
N THR A 350 15.26 9.70 -15.34
CA THR A 350 16.50 8.95 -15.61
C THR A 350 17.77 9.75 -15.38
N ASP A 351 17.67 11.08 -15.23
CA ASP A 351 18.81 12.00 -15.10
C ASP A 351 18.57 12.99 -13.96
N GLU A 352 19.61 13.36 -13.24
CA GLU A 352 19.59 14.38 -12.20
C GLU A 352 19.13 15.77 -12.71
N LYS A 353 19.32 16.05 -13.99
CA LYS A 353 18.87 17.29 -14.63
C LYS A 353 17.34 17.42 -14.67
N GLU A 354 16.62 16.34 -14.47
CA GLU A 354 15.15 16.35 -14.39
C GLU A 354 14.64 16.81 -13.03
N ILE A 355 15.52 16.93 -12.03
CA ILE A 355 15.19 17.49 -10.72
C ILE A 355 14.98 19.02 -10.85
N ASP A 356 13.73 19.45 -10.75
CA ASP A 356 13.36 20.86 -10.77
C ASP A 356 13.19 21.48 -9.37
N GLY A 357 13.38 20.67 -8.31
CA GLY A 357 13.23 21.06 -6.91
C GLY A 357 11.79 21.37 -6.47
N LYS A 358 10.84 21.36 -7.40
CA LYS A 358 9.43 21.69 -7.17
C LYS A 358 8.49 20.52 -7.40
N PHE A 359 8.49 19.97 -8.60
CA PHE A 359 7.69 18.81 -8.98
C PHE A 359 8.48 17.51 -8.78
N ILE A 360 9.64 17.40 -9.38
CA ILE A 360 10.61 16.32 -9.13
C ILE A 360 11.66 16.85 -8.17
N LYS A 361 11.68 16.34 -6.92
CA LYS A 361 12.57 16.88 -5.88
C LYS A 361 13.84 16.06 -5.71
N ASN A 362 13.79 14.77 -6.03
CA ASN A 362 14.90 13.83 -5.93
C ASN A 362 14.70 12.67 -6.90
N LEU A 363 15.66 11.74 -6.94
CA LEU A 363 15.60 10.53 -7.74
C LEU A 363 15.24 9.28 -6.93
N GLU A 364 14.88 9.44 -5.67
CA GLU A 364 14.50 8.35 -4.79
C GLU A 364 13.08 7.84 -5.11
N HIS A 365 12.64 6.85 -4.36
CA HIS A 365 11.31 6.30 -4.43
C HIS A 365 10.21 7.38 -4.36
N GLY A 366 9.31 7.41 -5.34
CA GLY A 366 8.29 8.46 -5.45
C GLY A 366 8.77 9.79 -6.01
N CYS A 367 10.08 9.93 -6.32
CA CYS A 367 10.71 11.13 -6.90
C CYS A 367 10.50 12.42 -6.07
N GLY A 368 10.07 12.29 -4.81
CA GLY A 368 9.66 13.41 -3.96
C GLY A 368 8.50 14.25 -4.55
N ILE A 369 7.71 13.69 -5.48
CA ILE A 369 6.62 14.41 -6.15
C ILE A 369 5.50 14.69 -5.13
N PRO A 370 5.18 15.96 -4.85
CA PRO A 370 4.06 16.28 -3.97
C PRO A 370 2.73 15.87 -4.59
N MET A 371 1.90 15.15 -3.85
CA MET A 371 0.58 14.69 -4.31
C MET A 371 -0.28 15.83 -4.90
N LYS A 372 -0.30 16.98 -4.22
CA LYS A 372 -1.02 18.16 -4.70
C LYS A 372 -0.57 18.63 -6.08
N LEU A 373 0.72 18.59 -6.38
CA LEU A 373 1.25 18.99 -7.68
C LEU A 373 0.99 17.91 -8.74
N LEU A 374 1.06 16.65 -8.36
CA LEU A 374 0.70 15.53 -9.22
C LEU A 374 -0.75 15.64 -9.69
N ILE A 375 -1.68 15.86 -8.77
CA ILE A 375 -3.10 16.08 -9.06
C ILE A 375 -3.28 17.34 -9.94
N LYS A 376 -2.68 18.46 -9.56
CA LYS A 376 -2.80 19.72 -10.31
C LYS A 376 -2.34 19.57 -11.77
N LYS A 377 -1.32 18.77 -12.01
CA LYS A 377 -0.76 18.56 -13.35
C LYS A 377 -1.70 17.78 -14.27
N HIS A 378 -2.44 16.80 -13.72
CA HIS A 378 -3.18 15.85 -14.55
C HIS A 378 -4.70 15.95 -14.45
N LEU A 379 -5.24 16.32 -13.29
CA LEU A 379 -6.68 16.16 -13.02
C LEU A 379 -7.56 16.92 -14.03
N LEU A 380 -7.24 18.17 -14.37
CA LEU A 380 -8.04 18.96 -15.33
C LEU A 380 -8.08 18.33 -16.73
N GLN A 381 -6.98 17.72 -17.16
CA GLN A 381 -6.96 17.03 -18.46
C GLN A 381 -7.81 15.76 -18.39
N ILE A 382 -7.65 14.95 -17.33
CA ILE A 382 -8.43 13.74 -17.11
C ILE A 382 -9.93 14.01 -17.07
N LEU A 383 -10.36 15.11 -16.45
CA LEU A 383 -11.78 15.49 -16.37
C LEU A 383 -12.37 15.84 -17.75
N LYS A 384 -11.57 16.41 -18.66
CA LYS A 384 -12.00 16.76 -20.02
C LYS A 384 -12.09 15.57 -20.96
N GLU A 385 -11.43 14.45 -20.65
CA GLU A 385 -11.49 13.24 -21.47
C GLU A 385 -12.89 12.61 -21.39
N PRO A 386 -13.45 12.13 -22.52
CA PRO A 386 -14.75 11.49 -22.51
C PRO A 386 -14.69 10.19 -21.69
N LEU A 387 -15.81 9.82 -21.11
CA LEU A 387 -15.99 8.47 -20.54
C LEU A 387 -16.00 7.44 -21.66
N GLN A 388 -15.30 6.34 -21.48
CA GLN A 388 -15.38 5.21 -22.39
C GLN A 388 -16.71 4.47 -22.17
N ASP A 389 -17.38 4.08 -23.27
CA ASP A 389 -18.56 3.21 -23.20
C ASP A 389 -18.16 1.86 -22.60
N LYS A 390 -18.78 1.53 -21.48
CA LYS A 390 -18.45 0.31 -20.73
C LYS A 390 -19.62 -0.67 -20.77
N ILE A 391 -19.80 -1.31 -21.91
CA ILE A 391 -20.65 -2.50 -22.00
C ILE A 391 -19.79 -3.69 -21.63
N CYS A 392 -19.97 -4.27 -20.44
CA CYS A 392 -19.21 -5.44 -20.08
C CYS A 392 -19.91 -6.37 -19.10
N LYS A 393 -19.50 -7.61 -19.15
CA LYS A 393 -19.66 -8.61 -18.12
C LYS A 393 -18.96 -8.12 -16.85
N LYS A 394 -19.66 -8.05 -15.73
CA LYS A 394 -19.10 -7.61 -14.42
C LYS A 394 -18.52 -8.78 -13.64
N GLU A 395 -17.75 -9.62 -14.32
CA GLU A 395 -17.12 -10.79 -13.74
C GLU A 395 -15.82 -11.04 -14.48
N VAL A 396 -14.72 -11.18 -13.77
CA VAL A 396 -13.40 -11.49 -14.32
C VAL A 396 -12.80 -12.67 -13.56
N SER A 397 -12.21 -13.62 -14.27
CA SER A 397 -11.59 -14.79 -13.66
C SER A 397 -10.14 -14.91 -14.10
N TYR A 398 -9.27 -15.15 -13.13
CA TYR A 398 -7.84 -15.35 -13.34
C TYR A 398 -7.42 -16.75 -12.91
N LYS A 399 -6.82 -17.47 -13.83
CA LYS A 399 -6.20 -18.76 -13.51
C LYS A 399 -4.81 -18.52 -12.95
N CYS A 400 -4.57 -19.03 -11.75
CA CYS A 400 -3.31 -18.93 -11.01
C CYS A 400 -2.88 -20.33 -10.61
N ASP A 401 -2.01 -20.97 -11.40
CA ASP A 401 -1.64 -22.37 -11.24
C ASP A 401 -2.90 -23.28 -11.13
N GLU A 402 -3.12 -23.90 -9.99
CA GLU A 402 -4.26 -24.80 -9.69
C GLU A 402 -5.53 -24.06 -9.24
N LEU A 403 -5.42 -22.76 -8.92
CA LEU A 403 -6.53 -21.95 -8.40
C LEU A 403 -7.14 -21.05 -9.47
N VAL A 404 -8.42 -20.76 -9.33
CA VAL A 404 -9.12 -19.75 -10.12
C VAL A 404 -9.69 -18.73 -9.17
N TYR A 405 -9.37 -17.46 -9.42
CA TYR A 405 -9.90 -16.30 -8.71
C TYR A 405 -10.93 -15.60 -9.58
N THR A 406 -12.15 -15.49 -9.08
CA THR A 406 -13.28 -14.82 -9.77
C THR A 406 -13.80 -13.68 -8.94
#